data_27d5d3200c61772a43ac64e15407378e
#
_entry.id   27d5d3200c61772a43ac64e15407378e
#
_cell.length_a   1.000
_cell.length_b   1.000
_cell.length_c   1.000
_cell.angle_alpha   90.00
_cell.angle_beta   90.00
_cell.angle_gamma   90.00
#
_symmetry.space_group_name_H-M   'P 1'
#
loop_
_entity.id
_entity.type
_entity.pdbx_description
1 polymer ?
#
loop_
_entity_poly.entity_id
_entity_poly.type
_entity_poly.pdbx_seq_one_letter_code
_entity_poly.pdbx_strand_id
1 'polypeptide(L)'
;LSPDILTEWEKSEGEKNLGWNGIPIKSGQLIGRIGGQTLDFGVYDYEIVLEGFVFPEHYSREPWKIHTVDPFPYFNDEVRSRLLQKNLRKVEPYAGKIDYDIDGKLSGNWFEIDTNWYAGKDPQKYWDGHLSIVPNHIDPTAWMFSIGNWPTATTSSGADHFKIVNAEPSPSDVGVDNGLVKYELSNYRYCPEQQLTEREVVISCKKAIGMIGTDVKLFALDAP
;
A
#
# COMPACT_ATOMS: atom_id res chain seq x y z
N LEU A 1 -2.54 -11.07 21.52
CA LEU A 1 -3.22 -12.33 21.20
C LEU A 1 -4.17 -12.72 22.33
N SER A 2 -5.22 -13.49 22.04
CA SER A 2 -6.03 -14.15 23.06
C SER A 2 -5.22 -15.25 23.76
N PRO A 3 -5.56 -15.66 25.03
CA PRO A 3 -4.73 -16.61 25.77
C PRO A 3 -4.55 -17.97 25.09
N ASP A 4 -5.60 -18.48 24.45
CA ASP A 4 -5.58 -19.74 23.70
C ASP A 4 -4.66 -19.66 22.47
N ILE A 5 -4.73 -18.57 21.70
CA ILE A 5 -3.84 -18.33 20.54
C ILE A 5 -2.41 -18.11 21.01
N LEU A 6 -2.21 -17.38 22.11
CA LEU A 6 -0.87 -17.16 22.67
C LEU A 6 -0.22 -18.48 23.08
N THR A 7 -0.99 -19.38 23.71
CA THR A 7 -0.49 -20.70 24.08
C THR A 7 -0.06 -21.53 22.87
N GLU A 8 -0.81 -21.51 21.78
CA GLU A 8 -0.43 -22.23 20.56
C GLU A 8 0.79 -21.58 19.88
N TRP A 9 0.88 -20.25 19.91
CA TRP A 9 2.04 -19.50 19.43
C TRP A 9 3.32 -19.87 20.22
N GLU A 10 3.23 -19.93 21.55
CA GLU A 10 4.35 -20.29 22.42
C GLU A 10 4.80 -21.75 22.21
N LYS A 11 3.84 -22.68 22.03
CA LYS A 11 4.14 -24.08 21.71
C LYS A 11 4.85 -24.23 20.36
N SER A 12 4.56 -23.38 19.39
CA SER A 12 5.18 -23.40 18.07
C SER A 12 6.57 -22.71 18.03
N GLU A 13 7.08 -22.24 19.17
CA GLU A 13 8.31 -21.42 19.24
C GLU A 13 8.22 -20.16 18.37
N GLY A 14 7.01 -19.60 18.25
CA GLY A 14 6.72 -18.41 17.45
C GLY A 14 6.76 -18.69 15.94
N GLU A 15 7.14 -17.69 15.16
CA GLU A 15 7.12 -17.77 13.69
C GLU A 15 7.96 -18.88 13.09
N LYS A 16 8.98 -19.36 13.80
CA LYS A 16 9.94 -20.32 13.27
C LYS A 16 9.33 -21.66 12.88
N ASN A 17 8.26 -22.09 13.55
CA ASN A 17 7.66 -23.41 13.38
C ASN A 17 6.22 -23.40 12.90
N LEU A 18 5.60 -22.23 12.70
CA LEU A 18 4.21 -22.16 12.22
C LEU A 18 4.09 -22.60 10.76
N GLY A 19 5.13 -22.40 9.94
CA GLY A 19 5.11 -22.72 8.52
C GLY A 19 3.89 -22.14 7.79
N TRP A 20 3.52 -22.73 6.68
CA TRP A 20 2.31 -22.35 5.92
C TRP A 20 0.99 -22.74 6.59
N ASN A 21 1.03 -23.61 7.59
CA ASN A 21 -0.20 -24.13 8.25
C ASN A 21 -0.74 -23.19 9.33
N GLY A 22 0.06 -22.25 9.82
CA GLY A 22 -0.36 -21.28 10.83
C GLY A 22 -0.97 -21.90 12.09
N ILE A 23 -1.73 -21.11 12.84
CA ILE A 23 -2.52 -21.56 13.99
C ILE A 23 -3.97 -21.74 13.53
N PRO A 24 -4.57 -22.95 13.63
CA PRO A 24 -5.97 -23.16 13.28
C PRO A 24 -6.89 -22.33 14.17
N ILE A 25 -7.82 -21.60 13.54
CA ILE A 25 -8.84 -20.82 14.24
C ILE A 25 -10.24 -21.19 13.76
N LYS A 26 -11.24 -20.95 14.61
CA LYS A 26 -12.65 -21.14 14.24
C LYS A 26 -13.26 -19.82 13.80
N SER A 27 -14.26 -19.91 12.93
CA SER A 27 -15.03 -18.72 12.56
C SER A 27 -15.63 -18.03 13.79
N GLY A 28 -15.41 -16.71 13.90
CA GLY A 28 -15.83 -15.92 15.07
C GLY A 28 -14.96 -16.05 16.33
N GLN A 29 -13.91 -16.86 16.31
CA GLN A 29 -12.97 -16.95 17.42
C GLN A 29 -12.22 -15.63 17.61
N LEU A 30 -12.14 -15.13 18.86
CA LEU A 30 -11.33 -13.97 19.18
C LEU A 30 -9.85 -14.35 19.13
N ILE A 31 -9.13 -13.78 18.18
CA ILE A 31 -7.67 -14.03 18.02
C ILE A 31 -6.82 -13.05 18.84
N GLY A 32 -7.34 -11.89 19.18
CA GLY A 32 -6.62 -10.89 19.98
C GLY A 32 -7.28 -9.53 19.95
N ARG A 33 -6.55 -8.54 20.46
CA ARG A 33 -6.94 -7.13 20.44
C ARG A 33 -5.75 -6.30 19.93
N ILE A 34 -6.05 -5.24 19.20
CA ILE A 34 -5.03 -4.30 18.72
C ILE A 34 -4.50 -3.50 19.92
N GLY A 35 -3.18 -3.52 20.11
CA GLY A 35 -2.51 -2.94 21.28
C GLY A 35 -1.73 -1.65 20.97
N GLY A 36 -2.26 -0.74 20.15
CA GLY A 36 -1.61 0.55 19.87
C GLY A 36 -0.87 0.63 18.54
N GLN A 37 -0.97 -0.42 17.72
CA GLN A 37 -0.51 -0.45 16.33
C GLN A 37 -1.63 -0.97 15.41
N THR A 38 -1.37 -1.03 14.12
CA THR A 38 -2.27 -1.60 13.13
C THR A 38 -2.26 -3.13 13.17
N LEU A 39 -3.34 -3.75 12.70
CA LEU A 39 -3.36 -5.15 12.28
C LEU A 39 -3.12 -5.18 10.78
N ASP A 40 -2.08 -5.85 10.36
CA ASP A 40 -1.88 -6.19 8.95
C ASP A 40 -2.71 -7.44 8.64
N PHE A 41 -3.62 -7.33 7.67
CA PHE A 41 -4.55 -8.38 7.32
C PHE A 41 -4.60 -8.53 5.80
N GLY A 42 -4.25 -9.70 5.31
CA GLY A 42 -4.29 -10.03 3.89
C GLY A 42 -5.03 -11.35 3.64
N VAL A 43 -5.61 -11.46 2.46
CA VAL A 43 -6.16 -12.71 1.91
C VAL A 43 -5.43 -13.00 0.61
N TYR A 44 -4.96 -14.22 0.46
CA TYR A 44 -4.22 -14.69 -0.71
C TYR A 44 -4.95 -15.88 -1.31
N ASP A 45 -5.17 -15.82 -2.61
CA ASP A 45 -5.76 -16.91 -3.39
C ASP A 45 -4.80 -17.27 -4.52
N TYR A 46 -4.13 -18.40 -4.38
CA TYR A 46 -3.10 -18.85 -5.34
C TYR A 46 -3.69 -19.35 -6.67
N GLU A 47 -4.99 -19.46 -6.80
CA GLU A 47 -5.67 -19.70 -8.07
C GLU A 47 -5.84 -18.40 -8.88
N ILE A 48 -5.67 -17.25 -8.22
CA ILE A 48 -5.78 -15.92 -8.82
C ILE A 48 -4.39 -15.30 -8.94
N VAL A 49 -4.10 -14.75 -10.10
CA VAL A 49 -2.91 -13.92 -10.35
C VAL A 49 -3.41 -12.52 -10.73
N LEU A 50 -2.92 -11.50 -10.04
CA LEU A 50 -3.25 -10.11 -10.36
C LEU A 50 -2.66 -9.74 -11.73
N GLU A 51 -3.53 -9.28 -12.63
CA GLU A 51 -3.17 -8.98 -14.03
C GLU A 51 -2.56 -7.58 -14.23
N GLY A 52 -2.64 -6.73 -13.23
CA GLY A 52 -2.15 -5.36 -13.30
C GLY A 52 -0.69 -5.18 -12.86
N PHE A 53 0.09 -6.26 -12.75
CA PHE A 53 1.55 -6.22 -12.67
C PHE A 53 2.16 -6.53 -14.03
N VAL A 54 2.95 -5.62 -14.60
CA VAL A 54 3.62 -5.83 -15.90
C VAL A 54 4.72 -6.89 -15.78
N PHE A 55 5.42 -6.90 -14.65
CA PHE A 55 6.51 -7.85 -14.36
C PHE A 55 6.26 -8.58 -13.02
N PRO A 56 5.34 -9.55 -12.96
CA PRO A 56 5.03 -10.27 -11.72
C PRO A 56 6.24 -11.00 -11.12
N GLU A 57 7.22 -11.39 -11.93
CA GLU A 57 8.47 -12.03 -11.50
C GLU A 57 9.35 -11.10 -10.62
N HIS A 58 9.17 -9.80 -10.69
CA HIS A 58 9.87 -8.85 -9.82
C HIS A 58 9.50 -9.03 -8.34
N TYR A 59 8.40 -9.71 -8.05
CA TYR A 59 7.89 -10.01 -6.70
C TYR A 59 8.25 -11.42 -6.23
N SER A 60 9.16 -12.14 -6.89
CA SER A 60 9.50 -13.54 -6.61
C SER A 60 9.97 -13.81 -5.17
N ARG A 61 10.46 -12.80 -4.44
CA ARG A 61 10.81 -12.89 -3.02
C ARG A 61 9.61 -12.84 -2.08
N GLU A 62 8.50 -12.26 -2.54
CA GLU A 62 7.22 -12.19 -1.84
C GLU A 62 6.10 -12.59 -2.80
N PRO A 63 6.08 -13.86 -3.25
CA PRO A 63 5.19 -14.31 -4.32
C PRO A 63 3.71 -14.17 -3.98
N TRP A 64 3.36 -14.10 -2.69
CA TRP A 64 2.00 -13.88 -2.25
C TRP A 64 1.42 -12.52 -2.72
N LYS A 65 2.25 -11.52 -3.03
CA LYS A 65 1.77 -10.21 -3.48
C LYS A 65 0.94 -10.28 -4.76
N ILE A 66 1.37 -11.08 -5.72
CA ILE A 66 0.63 -11.25 -6.99
C ILE A 66 -0.65 -12.08 -6.85
N HIS A 67 -0.88 -12.67 -5.67
CA HIS A 67 -2.05 -13.47 -5.33
C HIS A 67 -2.94 -12.81 -4.26
N THR A 68 -2.67 -11.55 -3.94
CA THR A 68 -3.47 -10.79 -2.96
C THR A 68 -4.85 -10.48 -3.53
N VAL A 69 -5.90 -10.84 -2.82
CA VAL A 69 -7.28 -10.64 -3.26
C VAL A 69 -8.07 -9.75 -2.30
N ASP A 70 -9.19 -9.20 -2.78
CA ASP A 70 -10.13 -8.45 -1.94
C ASP A 70 -10.67 -9.36 -0.82
N PRO A 71 -10.45 -9.01 0.47
CA PRO A 71 -10.92 -9.82 1.58
C PRO A 71 -12.44 -9.76 1.82
N PHE A 72 -13.14 -8.73 1.33
CA PHE A 72 -14.56 -8.54 1.64
C PHE A 72 -15.47 -9.67 1.18
N PRO A 73 -15.28 -10.31 0.03
CA PRO A 73 -16.09 -11.46 -0.39
C PRO A 73 -15.98 -12.70 0.53
N TYR A 74 -14.91 -12.81 1.31
CA TYR A 74 -14.68 -13.95 2.21
C TYR A 74 -15.41 -13.83 3.56
N PHE A 75 -16.03 -12.68 3.82
CA PHE A 75 -16.85 -12.48 5.01
C PHE A 75 -18.34 -12.74 4.70
N ASN A 76 -19.08 -13.21 5.71
CA ASN A 76 -20.55 -13.24 5.61
C ASN A 76 -21.13 -11.81 5.46
N ASP A 77 -22.37 -11.72 5.02
CA ASP A 77 -23.01 -10.43 4.69
C ASP A 77 -23.06 -9.44 5.85
N GLU A 78 -23.31 -9.93 7.08
CA GLU A 78 -23.36 -9.08 8.27
C GLU A 78 -21.99 -8.45 8.55
N VAL A 79 -20.94 -9.28 8.64
CA VAL A 79 -19.57 -8.80 8.91
C VAL A 79 -19.09 -7.92 7.77
N ARG A 80 -19.29 -8.33 6.53
CA ARG A 80 -18.93 -7.54 5.35
C ARG A 80 -19.57 -6.15 5.38
N SER A 81 -20.86 -6.05 5.64
CA SER A 81 -21.56 -4.76 5.76
C SER A 81 -20.95 -3.87 6.83
N ARG A 82 -20.66 -4.42 8.00
CA ARG A 82 -20.03 -3.68 9.11
C ARG A 82 -18.62 -3.19 8.79
N LEU A 83 -17.83 -3.98 8.08
CA LEU A 83 -16.49 -3.61 7.64
C LEU A 83 -16.55 -2.50 6.58
N LEU A 84 -17.42 -2.64 5.58
CA LEU A 84 -17.60 -1.64 4.52
C LEU A 84 -18.09 -0.30 5.05
N GLN A 85 -18.95 -0.28 6.09
CA GLN A 85 -19.36 0.96 6.75
C GLN A 85 -18.17 1.73 7.33
N LYS A 86 -17.18 1.01 7.88
CA LYS A 86 -15.96 1.59 8.48
C LYS A 86 -14.86 1.86 7.46
N ASN A 87 -14.93 1.25 6.29
CA ASN A 87 -13.93 1.41 5.25
C ASN A 87 -13.90 2.86 4.75
N LEU A 88 -12.72 3.46 4.69
CA LEU A 88 -12.55 4.84 4.22
C LEU A 88 -12.71 4.95 2.71
N ARG A 89 -12.22 3.95 1.96
CA ARG A 89 -12.42 3.89 0.50
C ARG A 89 -13.89 3.58 0.17
N LYS A 90 -14.53 4.47 -0.59
CA LYS A 90 -15.96 4.38 -0.92
C LYS A 90 -16.25 4.02 -2.37
N VAL A 91 -15.21 3.67 -3.12
CA VAL A 91 -15.30 3.23 -4.53
C VAL A 91 -14.62 1.89 -4.71
N GLU A 92 -15.12 1.09 -5.62
CA GLU A 92 -14.51 -0.21 -5.94
C GLU A 92 -13.14 -0.08 -6.60
N PRO A 93 -12.27 -1.06 -6.39
CA PRO A 93 -12.37 -2.15 -5.40
C PRO A 93 -12.22 -1.59 -3.99
N TYR A 94 -13.14 -1.97 -3.09
CA TYR A 94 -13.19 -1.40 -1.74
C TYR A 94 -11.98 -1.72 -0.87
N ALA A 95 -11.33 -2.82 -1.11
CA ALA A 95 -10.07 -3.18 -0.44
C ALA A 95 -8.85 -2.40 -0.96
N GLY A 96 -9.03 -1.62 -2.04
CA GLY A 96 -7.92 -1.01 -2.77
C GLY A 96 -7.33 -1.96 -3.81
N LYS A 97 -6.21 -1.52 -4.41
CA LYS A 97 -5.51 -2.23 -5.47
C LYS A 97 -4.02 -1.94 -5.35
N ILE A 98 -3.16 -2.89 -5.69
CA ILE A 98 -1.70 -2.76 -5.63
C ILE A 98 -1.03 -2.92 -7.01
N ASP A 99 -1.73 -3.45 -7.97
CA ASP A 99 -1.28 -3.81 -9.31
C ASP A 99 -1.75 -2.76 -10.33
N TYR A 100 -1.20 -1.55 -10.22
CA TYR A 100 -1.53 -0.40 -11.08
C TYR A 100 -0.60 -0.22 -12.28
N ASP A 101 0.25 -1.19 -12.57
CA ASP A 101 1.19 -1.09 -13.67
C ASP A 101 0.45 -1.06 -15.01
N ILE A 102 0.89 -0.20 -15.90
CA ILE A 102 0.39 -0.12 -17.28
C ILE A 102 1.61 -0.17 -18.18
N ASP A 103 1.70 -1.19 -19.03
CA ASP A 103 2.84 -1.37 -19.91
C ASP A 103 3.08 -0.14 -20.79
N GLY A 104 4.33 0.32 -20.82
CA GLY A 104 4.74 1.51 -21.55
C GLY A 104 4.23 2.84 -20.98
N LYS A 105 3.67 2.85 -19.76
CA LYS A 105 3.16 4.05 -19.11
C LYS A 105 3.86 4.33 -17.78
N LEU A 106 3.75 5.59 -17.33
CA LEU A 106 4.35 6.04 -16.08
C LEU A 106 3.64 5.46 -14.83
N SER A 107 2.34 5.12 -14.96
CA SER A 107 1.59 4.49 -13.87
C SER A 107 2.16 3.13 -13.52
N GLY A 108 2.45 2.90 -12.24
CA GLY A 108 2.87 1.59 -11.75
C GLY A 108 3.97 1.64 -10.69
N ASN A 109 4.56 0.47 -10.48
CA ASN A 109 5.66 0.23 -9.56
C ASN A 109 6.96 0.05 -10.35
N TRP A 110 7.97 0.82 -10.00
CA TRP A 110 9.25 0.89 -10.66
C TRP A 110 10.37 0.49 -9.71
N PHE A 111 11.36 -0.22 -10.22
CA PHE A 111 12.51 -0.67 -9.47
C PHE A 111 13.80 -0.24 -10.16
N GLU A 112 14.76 0.20 -9.36
CA GLU A 112 16.08 0.55 -9.85
C GLU A 112 16.74 -0.68 -10.50
N ILE A 113 17.37 -0.47 -11.66
CA ILE A 113 18.09 -1.52 -12.39
C ILE A 113 19.25 -2.07 -11.55
N ASP A 114 19.64 -3.31 -11.79
CA ASP A 114 20.71 -4.01 -11.03
C ASP A 114 20.46 -4.13 -9.52
N THR A 115 19.20 -4.11 -9.12
CA THR A 115 18.74 -4.51 -7.78
C THR A 115 18.08 -5.89 -7.84
N ASN A 116 17.62 -6.38 -6.70
CA ASN A 116 16.78 -7.59 -6.65
C ASN A 116 15.29 -7.22 -6.80
N TRP A 117 14.98 -6.22 -7.60
CA TRP A 117 13.65 -5.69 -7.84
C TRP A 117 12.96 -5.34 -6.51
N TYR A 118 11.76 -5.90 -6.24
CA TYR A 118 11.04 -5.65 -5.00
C TYR A 118 11.86 -5.99 -3.73
N ALA A 119 12.72 -7.01 -3.78
CA ALA A 119 13.56 -7.39 -2.64
C ALA A 119 14.71 -6.41 -2.34
N GLY A 120 15.04 -5.52 -3.27
CA GLY A 120 16.09 -4.53 -3.12
C GLY A 120 17.51 -5.11 -3.01
N LYS A 121 18.50 -4.22 -2.92
CA LYS A 121 19.90 -4.58 -2.66
C LYS A 121 20.15 -4.97 -1.20
N ASP A 122 19.50 -4.27 -0.28
CA ASP A 122 19.59 -4.49 1.17
C ASP A 122 18.21 -4.95 1.69
N PRO A 123 18.08 -6.18 2.19
CA PRO A 123 16.81 -6.65 2.73
C PRO A 123 16.24 -5.82 3.90
N GLN A 124 17.10 -5.07 4.62
CA GLN A 124 16.67 -4.19 5.71
C GLN A 124 16.20 -2.82 5.21
N LYS A 125 16.49 -2.51 3.94
CA LYS A 125 16.11 -1.27 3.25
C LYS A 125 15.63 -1.61 1.84
N TYR A 126 14.80 -2.63 1.72
CA TYR A 126 14.34 -3.14 0.43
C TYR A 126 13.65 -2.08 -0.44
N TRP A 127 13.09 -1.04 0.20
CA TRP A 127 12.44 0.08 -0.48
C TRP A 127 13.40 1.06 -1.16
N ASP A 128 14.72 0.99 -0.86
CA ASP A 128 15.71 1.78 -1.59
C ASP A 128 15.68 1.37 -3.08
N GLY A 129 15.55 2.35 -3.96
CA GLY A 129 15.38 2.08 -5.39
C GLY A 129 13.97 1.73 -5.84
N HIS A 130 12.95 1.88 -4.97
CA HIS A 130 11.56 1.75 -5.36
C HIS A 130 10.95 3.11 -5.69
N LEU A 131 10.14 3.16 -6.74
CA LEU A 131 9.25 4.26 -7.09
C LEU A 131 7.87 3.71 -7.40
N SER A 132 6.84 4.34 -6.86
CA SER A 132 5.45 4.01 -7.18
C SER A 132 4.70 5.27 -7.57
N ILE A 133 4.08 5.27 -8.75
CA ILE A 133 3.21 6.35 -9.24
C ILE A 133 1.85 5.73 -9.52
N VAL A 134 0.96 5.86 -8.55
CA VAL A 134 -0.30 5.11 -8.52
C VAL A 134 -1.44 5.95 -7.94
N PRO A 135 -2.70 5.60 -8.22
CA PRO A 135 -3.84 6.18 -7.53
C PRO A 135 -3.79 5.96 -6.01
N ASN A 136 -4.29 6.93 -5.26
CA ASN A 136 -4.38 6.82 -3.80
C ASN A 136 -5.32 5.69 -3.38
N HIS A 137 -4.95 4.98 -2.32
CA HIS A 137 -5.70 3.82 -1.85
C HIS A 137 -7.08 4.16 -1.26
N ILE A 138 -7.31 5.39 -0.78
CA ILE A 138 -8.62 5.85 -0.27
C ILE A 138 -9.39 6.59 -1.35
N ASP A 139 -8.78 7.58 -1.98
CA ASP A 139 -9.35 8.40 -3.04
C ASP A 139 -8.58 8.20 -4.36
N PRO A 140 -8.99 7.26 -5.22
CA PRO A 140 -8.26 6.93 -6.44
C PRO A 140 -8.31 8.03 -7.52
N THR A 141 -9.01 9.13 -7.29
CA THR A 141 -8.92 10.31 -8.16
C THR A 141 -7.64 11.12 -7.93
N ALA A 142 -7.00 10.90 -6.78
CA ALA A 142 -5.72 11.52 -6.44
C ALA A 142 -4.56 10.58 -6.80
N TRP A 143 -3.53 11.13 -7.44
CA TRP A 143 -2.31 10.40 -7.77
C TRP A 143 -1.25 10.59 -6.70
N MET A 144 -0.56 9.50 -6.39
CA MET A 144 0.53 9.44 -5.41
C MET A 144 1.87 9.20 -6.13
N PHE A 145 2.89 9.86 -5.62
CA PHE A 145 4.28 9.63 -5.94
C PHE A 145 4.98 9.17 -4.66
N SER A 146 5.39 7.93 -4.63
CA SER A 146 6.05 7.32 -3.47
C SER A 146 7.43 6.83 -3.89
N ILE A 147 8.47 7.28 -3.21
CA ILE A 147 9.85 6.95 -3.56
C ILE A 147 10.64 6.58 -2.32
N GLY A 148 11.39 5.51 -2.41
CA GLY A 148 12.36 5.12 -1.41
C GLY A 148 13.69 5.85 -1.59
N ASN A 149 14.37 6.14 -0.49
CA ASN A 149 15.71 6.74 -0.47
C ASN A 149 15.85 8.04 -1.27
N TRP A 150 14.92 8.97 -1.07
CA TRP A 150 15.03 10.29 -1.70
C TRP A 150 16.19 11.08 -1.09
N PRO A 151 17.08 11.71 -1.89
CA PRO A 151 18.29 12.38 -1.36
C PRO A 151 18.05 13.51 -0.38
N THR A 152 16.81 14.05 -0.37
CA THR A 152 16.40 15.10 0.57
C THR A 152 15.33 14.60 1.53
N ALA A 153 15.21 13.28 1.71
CA ALA A 153 14.24 12.69 2.63
C ALA A 153 14.37 13.28 4.02
N THR A 154 13.28 13.81 4.53
CA THR A 154 13.20 14.39 5.87
C THR A 154 12.80 13.36 6.91
N THR A 155 12.49 12.15 6.48
CA THR A 155 12.04 11.05 7.33
C THR A 155 13.16 10.04 7.56
N SER A 156 13.30 9.60 8.79
CA SER A 156 14.25 8.54 9.17
C SER A 156 13.85 7.15 8.62
N SER A 157 12.67 7.03 8.01
CA SER A 157 12.13 5.79 7.47
C SER A 157 12.55 5.50 6.02
N GLY A 158 13.22 6.45 5.35
CA GLY A 158 13.80 6.20 4.03
C GLY A 158 12.83 6.26 2.84
N ALA A 159 11.53 6.36 3.05
CA ALA A 159 10.54 6.50 1.98
C ALA A 159 9.72 7.77 2.13
N ASP A 160 9.57 8.53 1.06
CA ASP A 160 8.76 9.75 1.02
C ASP A 160 7.51 9.52 0.15
N HIS A 161 6.40 10.12 0.58
CA HIS A 161 5.12 10.05 -0.10
C HIS A 161 4.63 11.45 -0.42
N PHE A 162 4.26 11.66 -1.66
CA PHE A 162 3.74 12.93 -2.15
C PHE A 162 2.43 12.71 -2.89
N LYS A 163 1.58 13.73 -2.90
CA LYS A 163 0.45 13.81 -3.84
C LYS A 163 0.90 14.56 -5.09
N ILE A 164 0.57 14.05 -6.26
CA ILE A 164 0.69 14.79 -7.51
C ILE A 164 -0.45 15.81 -7.57
N VAL A 165 -0.11 17.08 -7.69
CA VAL A 165 -1.07 18.19 -7.84
C VAL A 165 -1.46 18.29 -9.31
N ASN A 166 -2.78 18.25 -9.59
CA ASN A 166 -3.26 18.38 -10.98
C ASN A 166 -2.52 17.42 -11.93
N ALA A 167 -2.72 16.11 -11.76
CA ALA A 167 -2.06 15.06 -12.54
C ALA A 167 -2.47 15.13 -14.04
N GLU A 168 -2.00 16.17 -14.73
CA GLU A 168 -2.22 16.45 -16.13
C GLU A 168 -0.87 16.62 -16.87
N PRO A 169 -0.61 15.79 -17.88
CA PRO A 169 -1.40 14.63 -18.29
C PRO A 169 -1.46 13.55 -17.21
N SER A 170 -2.48 12.69 -17.25
CA SER A 170 -2.56 11.59 -16.29
C SER A 170 -1.34 10.66 -16.38
N PRO A 171 -0.73 10.21 -15.26
CA PRO A 171 0.37 9.25 -15.32
C PRO A 171 0.03 7.96 -16.08
N SER A 172 -1.25 7.58 -16.14
CA SER A 172 -1.72 6.45 -16.97
C SER A 172 -1.62 6.69 -18.48
N ASP A 173 -1.52 7.96 -18.91
CA ASP A 173 -1.44 8.31 -20.32
C ASP A 173 -0.01 8.65 -20.75
N VAL A 174 0.88 8.95 -19.81
CA VAL A 174 2.27 9.31 -20.07
C VAL A 174 3.09 8.08 -20.42
N GLY A 175 3.73 8.10 -21.57
CA GLY A 175 4.69 7.11 -22.04
C GLY A 175 5.94 7.78 -22.60
N VAL A 176 6.85 7.00 -23.16
CA VAL A 176 8.14 7.49 -23.69
C VAL A 176 8.01 8.56 -24.76
N ASP A 177 6.93 8.53 -25.55
CA ASP A 177 6.68 9.48 -26.63
C ASP A 177 6.23 10.86 -26.14
N ASN A 178 5.87 11.00 -24.86
CA ASN A 178 5.44 12.28 -24.30
C ASN A 178 6.62 13.23 -24.03
N GLY A 179 7.87 12.74 -24.07
CA GLY A 179 9.04 13.52 -23.70
C GLY A 179 9.00 13.97 -22.23
N LEU A 180 9.54 15.15 -21.95
CA LEU A 180 9.64 15.68 -20.60
C LEU A 180 8.26 16.09 -20.05
N VAL A 181 7.80 15.41 -19.00
CA VAL A 181 6.59 15.74 -18.23
C VAL A 181 6.99 16.22 -16.84
N LYS A 182 6.38 17.30 -16.38
CA LYS A 182 6.61 17.88 -15.05
C LYS A 182 5.36 17.78 -14.20
N TYR A 183 5.51 17.21 -13.02
CA TYR A 183 4.47 17.21 -12.01
C TYR A 183 4.87 18.03 -10.80
N GLU A 184 3.91 18.81 -10.32
CA GLU A 184 4.01 19.46 -9.03
C GLU A 184 3.65 18.46 -7.94
N LEU A 185 4.53 18.33 -6.93
CA LEU A 185 4.30 17.44 -5.79
C LEU A 185 4.03 18.22 -4.53
N SER A 186 3.07 17.76 -3.73
CA SER A 186 2.82 18.27 -2.40
C SER A 186 3.01 17.17 -1.36
N ASN A 187 3.46 17.55 -0.16
CA ASN A 187 3.63 16.63 0.94
C ASN A 187 2.30 15.94 1.29
N TYR A 188 2.39 14.64 1.58
CA TYR A 188 1.27 13.82 1.98
C TYR A 188 1.50 13.26 3.37
N ARG A 189 0.50 13.34 4.24
CA ARG A 189 0.53 12.78 5.58
C ARG A 189 -0.74 12.02 5.88
N TYR A 190 -0.59 10.89 6.56
CA TYR A 190 -1.71 10.17 7.14
C TYR A 190 -2.17 10.82 8.44
N CYS A 191 -3.46 10.74 8.72
CA CYS A 191 -3.99 11.13 10.03
C CYS A 191 -3.51 10.14 11.09
N PRO A 192 -2.91 10.60 12.19
CA PRO A 192 -2.64 9.73 13.33
C PRO A 192 -3.99 9.30 13.95
N GLU A 193 -4.24 7.99 14.01
CA GLU A 193 -5.50 7.43 14.54
C GLU A 193 -5.82 7.83 15.98
N GLN A 194 -4.82 8.23 16.75
CA GLN A 194 -4.95 8.49 18.19
C GLN A 194 -5.62 9.82 18.57
N GLN A 195 -5.96 10.68 17.62
CA GLN A 195 -6.53 12.01 17.90
C GLN A 195 -8.00 12.17 17.50
N LEU A 196 -8.68 11.07 17.18
CA LEU A 196 -9.87 11.18 16.35
C LEU A 196 -11.08 10.59 17.06
N THR A 197 -11.98 11.47 17.53
CA THR A 197 -13.38 11.08 17.75
C THR A 197 -14.00 10.72 16.39
N GLU A 198 -14.98 9.81 16.34
CA GLU A 198 -15.56 9.35 15.05
C GLU A 198 -16.00 10.50 14.13
N ARG A 199 -16.34 11.63 14.67
CA ARG A 199 -16.74 12.84 13.94
C ARG A 199 -15.56 13.68 13.45
N GLU A 200 -14.48 13.73 14.22
CA GLU A 200 -13.26 14.46 13.87
C GLU A 200 -12.38 13.70 12.89
N VAL A 201 -12.42 12.38 12.93
CA VAL A 201 -11.76 11.50 11.95
C VAL A 201 -12.18 11.87 10.53
N VAL A 202 -13.49 11.95 10.29
CA VAL A 202 -14.00 12.26 8.94
C VAL A 202 -13.63 13.68 8.50
N ILE A 203 -13.62 14.64 9.42
CA ILE A 203 -13.29 16.04 9.11
C ILE A 203 -11.78 16.28 9.09
N SER A 204 -11.05 15.70 10.03
CA SER A 204 -9.61 15.86 10.14
C SER A 204 -8.87 15.06 9.07
N CYS A 205 -9.31 13.85 8.75
CA CYS A 205 -8.76 13.09 7.63
C CYS A 205 -9.10 13.70 6.27
N LYS A 206 -10.28 14.26 6.06
CA LYS A 206 -10.54 15.03 4.82
C LYS A 206 -9.68 16.29 4.71
N LYS A 207 -9.26 16.87 5.82
CA LYS A 207 -8.31 18.00 5.85
C LYS A 207 -6.85 17.56 5.83
N ALA A 208 -6.54 16.35 6.32
CA ALA A 208 -5.19 15.82 6.43
C ALA A 208 -4.86 14.77 5.36
N ILE A 209 -5.87 14.14 4.78
CA ILE A 209 -5.73 13.40 3.53
C ILE A 209 -5.54 14.41 2.41
N GLY A 210 -4.38 14.77 2.26
CA GLY A 210 -3.96 15.70 1.31
C GLY A 210 -3.46 16.92 1.98
N MET A 211 -2.33 17.23 1.94
CA MET A 211 -1.79 18.56 1.93
C MET A 211 -1.73 19.25 3.27
N ILE A 212 -0.78 18.87 4.03
CA ILE A 212 -0.16 19.78 4.96
C ILE A 212 1.23 20.02 4.44
N GLY A 213 1.39 21.08 3.73
CA GLY A 213 2.68 21.57 3.29
C GLY A 213 2.47 22.55 2.16
N THR A 214 2.99 23.72 2.34
CA THR A 214 3.11 24.77 1.32
C THR A 214 4.35 24.56 0.46
N ASP A 215 5.13 23.50 0.75
CA ASP A 215 6.34 23.22 0.00
C ASP A 215 6.02 22.40 -1.26
N VAL A 216 5.77 23.15 -2.30
CA VAL A 216 5.68 22.65 -3.65
C VAL A 216 7.08 22.36 -4.15
N LYS A 217 7.37 21.13 -4.53
CA LYS A 217 8.60 20.77 -5.23
C LYS A 217 8.24 20.38 -6.65
N LEU A 218 8.91 21.00 -7.60
CA LEU A 218 8.83 20.64 -9.02
C LEU A 218 9.86 19.56 -9.31
N PHE A 219 9.41 18.46 -9.89
CA PHE A 219 10.25 17.39 -10.38
C PHE A 219 10.08 17.24 -11.88
N ALA A 220 11.19 17.10 -12.57
CA ALA A 220 11.20 16.69 -13.95
C ALA A 220 11.48 15.19 -13.95
N LEU A 221 10.59 14.41 -14.55
CA LEU A 221 10.85 13.03 -14.89
C LEU A 221 11.36 13.05 -16.31
N ASP A 222 12.65 12.77 -16.48
CA ASP A 222 13.19 12.46 -17.79
C ASP A 222 12.68 11.04 -18.13
N ALA A 223 11.92 10.92 -19.18
CA ALA A 223 11.59 9.61 -19.73
C ALA A 223 12.89 8.93 -20.17
N PRO A 224 13.05 7.63 -19.90
CA PRO A 224 14.22 6.89 -20.33
C PRO A 224 14.38 6.85 -21.85
#